data_50d25dbf916d4409d54605f2af67863e
#
_entry.id   50d25dbf916d4409d54605f2af67863e
#
_cell.length_a   1.000
_cell.length_b   1.000
_cell.length_c   1.000
_cell.angle_alpha   90.00
_cell.angle_beta   90.00
_cell.angle_gamma   90.00
#
_symmetry.space_group_name_H-M   'P 1'
#
loop_
_entity.id
_entity.type
_entity.pdbx_description
1 polymer ?
#
loop_
_entity_poly.entity_id
_entity_poly.type
_entity_poly.pdbx_seq_one_letter_code
_entity_poly.pdbx_strand_id
1 'polypeptide(L)'
;MRLVIAGLRWYEAYMGIKKLDTIWLDGQLVPWDSATDHLLAHTMHYGVGAFEGIRAYQRADGRTAIFRLREHIERLLDSCAICTMDVPYTRDQLMAACAEVVKANKMTSAYLRPLVYLGYGALGLGSLEPPVRTMVACYEWGAYLGDEGLKKGIKCMVSGFQRASSNSVMNKGKICGQYVSSVLAKRMAIKSGFEEALMMDSQGYVAEGTGENIFVVKKDVVRTPPVAAAILSGITRDTAIQLLREQGVDVREEMVSRDELYVADEVFLTGTAAEITPVRDIDHRKIGRGEAGPVTRRLQESFFSVVKGNDTKHDHWLAYV
;
A
#
# COMPACT_ATOMS: atom_id res chain seq x y z
N MET A 1 27.04 22.07 18.73
CA MET A 1 25.82 22.43 19.44
C MET A 1 24.68 21.57 18.87
N ARG A 2 24.38 20.41 19.51
CA ARG A 2 23.31 19.51 19.07
C ARG A 2 22.01 19.99 19.70
N LEU A 3 21.09 20.52 18.88
CA LEU A 3 19.73 20.79 19.32
C LEU A 3 19.03 19.45 19.55
N VAL A 4 18.79 19.12 20.80
CA VAL A 4 17.90 18.01 21.21
C VAL A 4 16.47 18.53 21.07
N ILE A 5 15.82 18.20 19.97
CA ILE A 5 14.39 18.45 19.80
C ILE A 5 13.66 17.29 20.50
N ALA A 6 12.97 17.59 21.60
CA ALA A 6 12.10 16.66 22.32
C ALA A 6 10.87 16.32 21.46
N GLY A 7 11.02 15.42 20.52
CA GLY A 7 9.99 14.93 19.59
C GLY A 7 10.47 13.77 18.74
N LEU A 8 11.75 13.41 18.87
CA LEU A 8 12.46 12.45 17.98
C LEU A 8 12.27 10.96 18.35
N ARG A 9 11.36 10.60 19.27
CA ARG A 9 11.08 9.17 19.57
C ARG A 9 10.40 8.43 18.39
N TRP A 10 9.88 9.12 17.41
CA TRP A 10 9.24 8.52 16.22
C TRP A 10 10.25 8.15 15.13
N TYR A 11 11.46 8.71 15.15
CA TYR A 11 12.48 8.44 14.15
C TYR A 11 13.23 7.13 14.37
N GLU A 12 13.22 6.60 15.60
CA GLU A 12 13.83 5.31 15.93
C GLU A 12 12.98 4.11 15.49
N ALA A 13 11.70 4.32 15.15
CA ALA A 13 10.82 3.27 14.66
C ALA A 13 11.00 2.96 13.15
N TYR A 14 11.72 3.76 12.40
CA TYR A 14 12.19 3.40 11.05
C TYR A 14 13.45 2.54 11.16
N MET A 15 13.28 1.34 11.70
CA MET A 15 14.31 0.31 11.60
C MET A 15 14.57 0.05 10.12
N GLY A 16 15.83 0.13 9.70
CA GLY A 16 16.24 -0.24 8.36
C GLY A 16 15.73 -1.65 8.03
N ILE A 17 15.47 -1.93 6.75
CA ILE A 17 15.06 -3.28 6.31
C ILE A 17 16.15 -4.26 6.78
N LYS A 18 15.73 -5.24 7.58
CA LYS A 18 16.62 -6.33 8.00
C LYS A 18 16.95 -7.18 6.78
N LYS A 19 18.24 -7.29 6.50
CA LYS A 19 18.76 -8.12 5.41
C LYS A 19 18.39 -9.59 5.63
N LEU A 20 17.92 -10.24 4.57
CA LEU A 20 17.67 -11.68 4.50
C LEU A 20 18.75 -12.37 3.63
N ASP A 21 18.58 -13.66 3.33
CA ASP A 21 19.58 -14.42 2.61
C ASP A 21 19.53 -14.15 1.09
N THR A 22 18.31 -14.10 0.51
CA THR A 22 18.14 -14.08 -0.95
C THR A 22 17.08 -13.10 -1.42
N ILE A 23 17.24 -12.66 -2.67
CA ILE A 23 16.26 -11.92 -3.48
C ILE A 23 16.05 -12.68 -4.79
N TRP A 24 14.84 -12.76 -5.31
CA TRP A 24 14.60 -13.23 -6.66
C TRP A 24 14.85 -12.06 -7.63
N LEU A 25 15.76 -12.27 -8.59
CA LEU A 25 16.16 -11.26 -9.57
C LEU A 25 16.28 -11.92 -10.96
N ASP A 26 15.54 -11.41 -11.93
CA ASP A 26 15.58 -11.83 -13.33
C ASP A 26 15.58 -13.36 -13.55
N GLY A 27 14.67 -14.05 -12.88
CA GLY A 27 14.45 -15.49 -13.09
C GLY A 27 15.16 -16.41 -12.11
N GLN A 28 15.94 -15.89 -11.16
CA GLN A 28 16.70 -16.72 -10.23
C GLN A 28 16.82 -16.11 -8.83
N LEU A 29 17.00 -16.94 -7.82
CA LEU A 29 17.39 -16.50 -6.50
C LEU A 29 18.88 -16.11 -6.48
N VAL A 30 19.17 -14.90 -6.03
CA VAL A 30 20.54 -14.40 -5.85
C VAL A 30 20.77 -14.03 -4.39
N PRO A 31 22.03 -14.07 -3.89
CA PRO A 31 22.35 -13.53 -2.59
C PRO A 31 21.87 -12.08 -2.46
N TRP A 32 21.39 -11.67 -1.28
CA TRP A 32 20.84 -10.33 -1.05
C TRP A 32 21.74 -9.20 -1.55
N ASP A 33 23.04 -9.26 -1.26
CA ASP A 33 24.00 -8.21 -1.65
C ASP A 33 24.35 -8.23 -3.15
N SER A 34 24.00 -9.28 -3.86
CA SER A 34 24.21 -9.40 -5.31
C SER A 34 23.07 -8.79 -6.12
N ALA A 35 21.94 -8.46 -5.47
CA ALA A 35 20.79 -7.81 -6.11
C ALA A 35 21.07 -6.31 -6.29
N THR A 36 21.88 -5.97 -7.30
CA THR A 36 22.35 -4.61 -7.60
C THR A 36 22.06 -4.21 -9.03
N ASP A 37 22.03 -2.92 -9.30
CA ASP A 37 21.97 -2.37 -10.65
C ASP A 37 22.88 -1.13 -10.75
N HIS A 38 23.16 -0.69 -11.96
CA HIS A 38 23.97 0.48 -12.22
C HIS A 38 23.22 1.77 -11.87
N LEU A 39 23.93 2.78 -11.36
CA LEU A 39 23.33 4.08 -11.01
C LEU A 39 22.67 4.80 -12.20
N LEU A 40 23.06 4.47 -13.44
CA LEU A 40 22.44 4.97 -14.64
C LEU A 40 21.25 4.11 -15.13
N ALA A 41 20.69 3.25 -14.28
CA ALA A 41 19.42 2.59 -14.60
C ALA A 41 18.33 3.65 -14.86
N HIS A 42 17.58 3.50 -15.95
CA HIS A 42 16.63 4.50 -16.44
C HIS A 42 15.58 4.89 -15.38
N THR A 43 15.04 3.91 -14.66
CA THR A 43 14.04 4.16 -13.60
C THR A 43 14.57 5.08 -12.49
N MET A 44 15.86 5.02 -12.17
CA MET A 44 16.44 5.89 -11.12
C MET A 44 16.42 7.35 -11.50
N HIS A 45 16.42 7.68 -12.79
CA HIS A 45 16.41 9.05 -13.29
C HIS A 45 15.02 9.56 -13.64
N TYR A 46 14.15 8.70 -14.16
CA TYR A 46 12.88 9.11 -14.74
C TYR A 46 11.64 8.52 -14.05
N GLY A 47 11.83 7.62 -13.07
CA GLY A 47 10.75 7.09 -12.25
C GLY A 47 9.83 6.09 -12.94
N VAL A 48 10.13 5.67 -14.17
CA VAL A 48 9.37 4.66 -14.91
C VAL A 48 9.74 3.27 -14.39
N GLY A 49 8.90 2.76 -13.51
CA GLY A 49 8.98 1.44 -12.91
C GLY A 49 7.67 1.18 -12.17
N ALA A 50 7.26 -0.08 -12.06
CA ALA A 50 6.05 -0.50 -11.38
C ALA A 50 6.38 -1.44 -10.22
N PHE A 51 5.68 -1.29 -9.09
CA PHE A 51 5.95 -2.13 -7.93
C PHE A 51 4.68 -2.56 -7.23
N GLU A 52 4.80 -3.60 -6.43
CA GLU A 52 3.74 -4.04 -5.53
C GLU A 52 4.19 -4.08 -4.07
N GLY A 53 3.20 -4.09 -3.20
CA GLY A 53 3.36 -4.42 -1.80
C GLY A 53 2.34 -5.49 -1.45
N ILE A 54 2.81 -6.64 -1.00
CA ILE A 54 1.98 -7.82 -0.74
C ILE A 54 2.33 -8.35 0.65
N ARG A 55 1.33 -8.83 1.40
CA ARG A 55 1.62 -9.48 2.70
C ARG A 55 1.44 -10.98 2.63
N ALA A 56 2.38 -11.66 3.25
CA ALA A 56 2.25 -13.05 3.67
C ALA A 56 1.98 -13.09 5.18
N TYR A 57 1.04 -13.92 5.59
CA TYR A 57 0.63 -14.09 6.98
C TYR A 57 0.85 -15.51 7.44
N GLN A 58 1.37 -15.65 8.67
CA GLN A 58 1.32 -16.92 9.36
C GLN A 58 -0.12 -17.18 9.81
N ARG A 59 -0.65 -18.31 9.41
CA ARG A 59 -1.99 -18.75 9.76
C ARG A 59 -2.01 -19.48 11.10
N ALA A 60 -3.20 -19.64 11.68
CA ALA A 60 -3.41 -20.36 12.93
C ALA A 60 -2.98 -21.84 12.85
N ASP A 61 -3.02 -22.45 11.66
CA ASP A 61 -2.56 -23.82 11.38
C ASP A 61 -1.05 -23.94 11.15
N GLY A 62 -0.30 -22.84 11.30
CA GLY A 62 1.15 -22.78 11.14
C GLY A 62 1.63 -22.58 9.69
N ARG A 63 0.77 -22.72 8.68
CA ARG A 63 1.14 -22.48 7.28
C ARG A 63 1.32 -20.98 7.03
N THR A 64 2.07 -20.65 5.99
CA THR A 64 2.18 -19.28 5.46
C THR A 64 1.28 -19.13 4.24
N ALA A 65 0.53 -18.04 4.16
CA ALA A 65 -0.28 -17.71 3.01
C ALA A 65 -0.08 -16.26 2.58
N ILE A 66 0.09 -16.05 1.27
CA ILE A 66 0.19 -14.74 0.66
C ILE A 66 -1.23 -14.26 0.31
N PHE A 67 -1.61 -13.11 0.85
CA PHE A 67 -2.97 -12.57 0.68
C PHE A 67 -3.14 -11.92 -0.68
N ARG A 68 -4.18 -12.32 -1.43
CA ARG A 68 -4.58 -11.79 -2.74
C ARG A 68 -3.42 -11.71 -3.76
N LEU A 69 -2.51 -12.71 -3.73
CA LEU A 69 -1.30 -12.73 -4.56
C LEU A 69 -1.61 -12.54 -6.05
N ARG A 70 -2.64 -13.23 -6.54
CA ARG A 70 -3.04 -13.19 -7.95
C ARG A 70 -3.38 -11.76 -8.39
N GLU A 71 -4.25 -11.08 -7.66
CA GLU A 71 -4.72 -9.73 -8.00
C GLU A 71 -3.59 -8.69 -7.87
N HIS A 72 -2.67 -8.89 -6.94
CA HIS A 72 -1.48 -8.05 -6.85
C HIS A 72 -0.57 -8.20 -8.07
N ILE A 73 -0.33 -9.42 -8.54
CA ILE A 73 0.50 -9.64 -9.73
C ILE A 73 -0.21 -9.18 -11.00
N GLU A 74 -1.53 -9.38 -11.12
CA GLU A 74 -2.32 -8.83 -12.22
C GLU A 74 -2.20 -7.29 -12.25
N ARG A 75 -2.34 -6.59 -11.13
CA ARG A 75 -2.16 -5.13 -11.05
C ARG A 75 -0.71 -4.68 -11.34
N LEU A 76 0.30 -5.48 -10.96
CA LEU A 76 1.68 -5.21 -11.37
C LEU A 76 1.84 -5.23 -12.88
N LEU A 77 1.30 -6.26 -13.55
CA LEU A 77 1.35 -6.38 -15.00
C LEU A 77 0.56 -5.26 -15.70
N ASP A 78 -0.62 -4.89 -15.18
CA ASP A 78 -1.38 -3.73 -15.66
C ASP A 78 -0.58 -2.43 -15.52
N SER A 79 0.12 -2.25 -14.38
CA SER A 79 0.98 -1.09 -14.17
C SER A 79 2.15 -1.05 -15.15
N CYS A 80 2.72 -2.20 -15.48
CA CYS A 80 3.76 -2.33 -16.49
C CYS A 80 3.22 -2.00 -17.89
N ALA A 81 2.05 -2.51 -18.25
CA ALA A 81 1.40 -2.20 -19.53
C ALA A 81 1.09 -0.70 -19.69
N ILE A 82 0.62 -0.05 -18.61
CA ILE A 82 0.43 1.41 -18.56
C ILE A 82 1.75 2.16 -18.83
N CYS A 83 2.87 1.62 -18.34
CA CYS A 83 4.20 2.20 -18.55
C CYS A 83 4.91 1.73 -19.83
N THR A 84 4.22 0.98 -20.69
CA THR A 84 4.81 0.40 -21.91
C THR A 84 6.06 -0.46 -21.64
N MET A 85 6.07 -1.19 -20.52
CA MET A 85 7.15 -2.11 -20.15
C MET A 85 6.74 -3.55 -20.48
N ASP A 86 7.47 -4.19 -21.40
CA ASP A 86 7.26 -5.60 -21.76
C ASP A 86 7.94 -6.51 -20.72
N VAL A 87 7.14 -7.06 -19.82
CA VAL A 87 7.62 -7.93 -18.75
C VAL A 87 7.90 -9.32 -19.30
N PRO A 88 9.14 -9.87 -19.16
CA PRO A 88 9.50 -11.16 -19.75
C PRO A 88 8.96 -12.38 -18.97
N TYR A 89 8.05 -12.16 -18.02
CA TYR A 89 7.50 -13.21 -17.16
C TYR A 89 5.97 -13.20 -17.19
N THR A 90 5.40 -14.39 -17.20
CA THR A 90 3.95 -14.56 -17.05
C THR A 90 3.51 -14.28 -15.61
N ARG A 91 2.20 -14.06 -15.42
CA ARG A 91 1.60 -13.93 -14.09
C ARG A 91 1.97 -15.10 -13.19
N ASP A 92 1.85 -16.34 -13.68
CA ASP A 92 2.07 -17.54 -12.87
C ASP A 92 3.55 -17.70 -12.48
N GLN A 93 4.48 -17.29 -13.35
CA GLN A 93 5.91 -17.23 -13.01
C GLN A 93 6.20 -16.19 -11.91
N LEU A 94 5.59 -15.01 -11.96
CA LEU A 94 5.76 -13.99 -10.93
C LEU A 94 5.11 -14.40 -9.60
N MET A 95 3.97 -15.08 -9.63
CA MET A 95 3.36 -15.67 -8.44
C MET A 95 4.28 -16.74 -7.82
N ALA A 96 4.86 -17.60 -8.64
CA ALA A 96 5.83 -18.60 -8.19
C ALA A 96 7.07 -17.95 -7.59
N ALA A 97 7.62 -16.90 -8.19
CA ALA A 97 8.75 -16.13 -7.66
C ALA A 97 8.45 -15.53 -6.28
N CYS A 98 7.22 -15.02 -6.05
CA CYS A 98 6.79 -14.53 -4.75
C CYS A 98 6.79 -15.65 -3.69
N ALA A 99 6.26 -16.82 -4.01
CA ALA A 99 6.25 -17.96 -3.10
C ALA A 99 7.68 -18.49 -2.83
N GLU A 100 8.50 -18.56 -3.89
CA GLU A 100 9.87 -19.03 -3.82
C GLU A 100 10.75 -18.17 -2.89
N VAL A 101 10.68 -16.83 -3.00
CA VAL A 101 11.48 -15.93 -2.16
C VAL A 101 11.07 -16.00 -0.69
N VAL A 102 9.79 -16.17 -0.37
CA VAL A 102 9.30 -16.37 0.99
C VAL A 102 9.83 -17.69 1.57
N LYS A 103 9.74 -18.77 0.79
CA LYS A 103 10.20 -20.11 1.19
C LYS A 103 11.73 -20.16 1.37
N ALA A 104 12.49 -19.59 0.43
CA ALA A 104 13.95 -19.57 0.48
C ALA A 104 14.48 -18.82 1.71
N ASN A 105 13.81 -17.74 2.11
CA ASN A 105 14.14 -16.97 3.31
C ASN A 105 13.45 -17.49 4.59
N LYS A 106 12.74 -18.63 4.54
CA LYS A 106 12.08 -19.28 5.68
C LYS A 106 11.12 -18.35 6.44
N MET A 107 10.44 -17.45 5.73
CA MET A 107 9.56 -16.48 6.34
C MET A 107 8.19 -17.08 6.60
N THR A 108 7.67 -16.93 7.81
CA THR A 108 6.30 -17.31 8.18
C THR A 108 5.32 -16.15 8.02
N SER A 109 5.80 -14.93 8.16
CA SER A 109 5.10 -13.69 7.82
C SER A 109 6.09 -12.76 7.14
N ALA A 110 5.67 -12.09 6.07
CA ALA A 110 6.56 -11.22 5.30
C ALA A 110 5.78 -10.10 4.60
N TYR A 111 6.49 -9.04 4.29
CA TYR A 111 6.09 -8.08 3.28
C TYR A 111 6.90 -8.34 2.01
N LEU A 112 6.23 -8.55 0.89
CA LEU A 112 6.85 -8.78 -0.40
C LEU A 112 6.83 -7.50 -1.23
N ARG A 113 7.93 -7.25 -1.93
CA ARG A 113 8.13 -6.11 -2.83
C ARG A 113 8.53 -6.60 -4.22
N PRO A 114 7.56 -7.01 -5.06
CA PRO A 114 7.82 -7.11 -6.49
C PRO A 114 8.08 -5.73 -7.08
N LEU A 115 9.07 -5.65 -7.98
CA LEU A 115 9.42 -4.43 -8.72
C LEU A 115 9.80 -4.82 -10.14
N VAL A 116 9.20 -4.15 -11.12
CA VAL A 116 9.60 -4.17 -12.52
C VAL A 116 10.10 -2.77 -12.88
N TYR A 117 11.29 -2.68 -13.44
CA TYR A 117 11.92 -1.40 -13.70
C TYR A 117 12.79 -1.42 -14.96
N LEU A 118 13.04 -0.23 -15.49
CA LEU A 118 13.94 -0.05 -16.62
C LEU A 118 15.37 0.09 -16.11
N GLY A 119 16.19 -0.91 -16.41
CA GLY A 119 17.56 -1.03 -15.92
C GLY A 119 18.56 -0.19 -16.72
N TYR A 120 19.85 -0.53 -16.53
CA TYR A 120 20.97 0.10 -17.24
C TYR A 120 21.07 -0.40 -18.69
N GLY A 121 21.37 0.51 -19.61
CA GLY A 121 21.61 0.19 -21.03
C GLY A 121 21.27 1.34 -21.96
N ALA A 122 20.13 1.99 -21.77
CA ALA A 122 19.72 3.14 -22.56
C ALA A 122 19.17 4.23 -21.64
N LEU A 123 19.63 5.45 -21.82
CA LEU A 123 19.24 6.62 -21.02
C LEU A 123 18.66 7.69 -21.95
N GLY A 124 17.61 8.36 -21.49
CA GLY A 124 16.92 9.44 -22.22
C GLY A 124 15.43 9.15 -22.41
N LEU A 125 14.65 10.22 -22.54
CA LEU A 125 13.18 10.14 -22.61
C LEU A 125 12.66 9.40 -23.83
N GLY A 126 13.41 9.40 -24.93
CA GLY A 126 13.04 8.74 -26.20
C GLY A 126 13.55 7.30 -26.32
N SER A 127 14.15 6.73 -25.29
CA SER A 127 14.62 5.35 -25.33
C SER A 127 13.43 4.38 -25.34
N LEU A 128 13.29 3.60 -26.41
CA LEU A 128 12.18 2.65 -26.58
C LEU A 128 12.48 1.25 -26.03
N GLU A 129 13.77 0.90 -25.86
CA GLU A 129 14.20 -0.45 -25.51
C GLU A 129 15.23 -0.49 -24.35
N PRO A 130 14.99 0.21 -23.23
CA PRO A 130 15.83 -0.03 -22.06
C PRO A 130 15.55 -1.44 -21.52
N PRO A 131 16.56 -2.16 -20.99
CA PRO A 131 16.35 -3.49 -20.44
C PRO A 131 15.30 -3.48 -19.33
N VAL A 132 14.26 -4.31 -19.43
CA VAL A 132 13.26 -4.51 -18.39
C VAL A 132 13.81 -5.53 -17.38
N ARG A 133 13.97 -5.09 -16.14
CA ARG A 133 14.45 -5.90 -15.03
C ARG A 133 13.29 -6.21 -14.08
N THR A 134 13.32 -7.37 -13.46
CA THR A 134 12.28 -7.80 -12.53
C THR A 134 12.89 -8.37 -11.25
N MET A 135 12.43 -7.88 -10.11
CA MET A 135 12.91 -8.27 -8.78
C MET A 135 11.72 -8.57 -7.86
N VAL A 136 11.87 -9.57 -7.00
CA VAL A 136 10.99 -9.81 -5.85
C VAL A 136 11.84 -9.96 -4.60
N ALA A 137 11.68 -9.01 -3.67
CA ALA A 137 12.24 -9.10 -2.33
C ALA A 137 11.16 -9.42 -1.31
N CYS A 138 11.52 -10.04 -0.19
CA CYS A 138 10.68 -10.10 1.00
C CYS A 138 11.46 -9.63 2.23
N TYR A 139 10.77 -9.14 3.24
CA TYR A 139 11.37 -8.67 4.50
C TYR A 139 10.33 -8.61 5.62
N GLU A 140 10.82 -8.58 6.86
CA GLU A 140 9.98 -8.35 8.03
C GLU A 140 9.45 -6.90 7.99
N TRP A 141 8.13 -6.73 8.09
CA TRP A 141 7.54 -5.42 8.25
C TRP A 141 6.36 -5.49 9.21
N GLY A 142 6.50 -4.85 10.36
CA GLY A 142 5.44 -4.71 11.35
C GLY A 142 4.24 -3.89 10.85
N ALA A 143 3.39 -3.48 11.76
CA ALA A 143 2.29 -2.57 11.42
C ALA A 143 2.86 -1.22 10.93
N TYR A 144 2.60 -0.86 9.68
CA TYR A 144 3.16 0.34 9.01
C TYR A 144 2.86 1.64 9.78
N LEU A 145 1.67 1.74 10.38
CA LEU A 145 1.24 2.87 11.19
C LEU A 145 1.31 2.56 12.70
N GLY A 146 2.04 1.49 13.07
CA GLY A 146 2.24 1.03 14.44
C GLY A 146 1.05 0.24 15.01
N ASP A 147 1.33 -0.66 15.96
CA ASP A 147 0.29 -1.46 16.63
C ASP A 147 -0.71 -0.59 17.41
N GLU A 148 -0.24 0.53 17.96
CA GLU A 148 -1.10 1.52 18.59
C GLU A 148 -2.02 2.20 17.58
N GLY A 149 -1.51 2.53 16.38
CA GLY A 149 -2.29 3.09 15.29
C GLY A 149 -3.43 2.18 14.86
N LEU A 150 -3.18 0.87 14.74
CA LEU A 150 -4.22 -0.11 14.42
C LEU A 150 -5.31 -0.20 15.50
N LYS A 151 -4.94 -0.05 16.77
CA LYS A 151 -5.89 -0.19 17.91
C LYS A 151 -6.60 1.11 18.24
N LYS A 152 -5.85 2.21 18.35
CA LYS A 152 -6.33 3.51 18.85
C LYS A 152 -6.68 4.50 17.74
N GLY A 153 -6.26 4.19 16.50
CA GLY A 153 -6.37 5.11 15.38
C GLY A 153 -5.21 6.11 15.31
N ILE A 154 -5.06 6.74 14.17
CA ILE A 154 -4.00 7.70 13.84
C ILE A 154 -4.55 9.11 13.68
N LYS A 155 -3.65 10.11 13.70
CA LYS A 155 -3.95 11.50 13.34
C LYS A 155 -3.54 11.75 11.89
N CYS A 156 -4.43 12.31 11.11
CA CYS A 156 -4.19 12.69 9.73
C CYS A 156 -4.26 14.21 9.56
N MET A 157 -3.56 14.73 8.58
CA MET A 157 -3.77 16.10 8.09
C MET A 157 -4.19 16.09 6.62
N VAL A 158 -5.02 17.03 6.21
CA VAL A 158 -5.28 17.25 4.80
C VAL A 158 -4.08 17.98 4.20
N SER A 159 -3.42 17.32 3.23
CA SER A 159 -2.20 17.81 2.60
C SER A 159 -2.46 18.97 1.63
N GLY A 160 -1.48 19.86 1.52
CA GLY A 160 -1.40 20.81 0.40
C GLY A 160 -0.96 20.18 -0.93
N PHE A 161 -0.36 18.96 -0.88
CA PHE A 161 -0.05 18.19 -2.08
C PHE A 161 -1.29 17.41 -2.52
N GLN A 162 -1.56 17.41 -3.82
CA GLN A 162 -2.69 16.74 -4.42
C GLN A 162 -2.26 15.45 -5.14
N ARG A 163 -3.21 14.54 -5.34
CA ARG A 163 -3.05 13.46 -6.31
C ARG A 163 -3.03 14.06 -7.71
N ALA A 164 -2.18 13.51 -8.56
CA ALA A 164 -2.09 13.95 -9.94
C ALA A 164 -3.42 13.71 -10.69
N SER A 165 -3.78 14.59 -11.63
CA SER A 165 -4.90 14.34 -12.52
C SER A 165 -4.64 13.13 -13.41
N SER A 166 -5.69 12.45 -13.88
CA SER A 166 -5.58 11.22 -14.66
C SER A 166 -4.78 11.38 -15.96
N ASN A 167 -4.75 12.60 -16.53
CA ASN A 167 -3.99 12.90 -17.75
C ASN A 167 -2.57 13.39 -17.49
N SER A 168 -2.20 13.74 -16.26
CA SER A 168 -0.82 14.08 -15.92
C SER A 168 -0.02 12.85 -15.51
N VAL A 169 -0.65 11.95 -14.75
CA VAL A 169 -0.08 10.65 -14.37
C VAL A 169 -1.21 9.63 -14.24
N MET A 170 -1.06 8.46 -14.79
CA MET A 170 -2.09 7.43 -14.84
C MET A 170 -2.24 6.72 -13.48
N ASN A 171 -3.15 7.21 -12.63
CA ASN A 171 -3.31 6.80 -11.23
C ASN A 171 -3.69 5.31 -11.02
N LYS A 172 -4.09 4.58 -12.07
CA LYS A 172 -4.37 3.15 -11.96
C LYS A 172 -3.11 2.29 -11.92
N GLY A 173 -1.99 2.81 -12.46
CA GLY A 173 -0.69 2.15 -12.34
C GLY A 173 -0.05 2.46 -10.98
N LYS A 174 0.54 1.43 -10.35
CA LYS A 174 1.36 1.60 -9.14
C LYS A 174 2.81 1.87 -9.54
N ILE A 175 3.07 3.12 -9.99
CA ILE A 175 4.30 3.55 -10.66
C ILE A 175 5.22 4.28 -9.68
N CYS A 176 6.53 4.00 -9.70
CA CYS A 176 7.52 4.56 -8.78
C CYS A 176 7.51 6.09 -8.75
N GLY A 177 7.51 6.75 -9.89
CA GLY A 177 7.56 8.21 -9.99
C GLY A 177 6.35 8.95 -9.40
N GLN A 178 5.20 8.28 -9.30
CA GLN A 178 4.01 8.88 -8.70
C GLN A 178 4.11 9.08 -7.19
N TYR A 179 4.99 8.33 -6.53
CA TYR A 179 5.14 8.39 -5.07
C TYR A 179 5.90 9.62 -4.58
N VAL A 180 6.45 10.45 -5.47
CA VAL A 180 7.13 11.70 -5.06
C VAL A 180 6.17 12.60 -4.27
N SER A 181 4.97 12.88 -4.78
CA SER A 181 3.97 13.71 -4.09
C SER A 181 3.52 13.07 -2.76
N SER A 182 3.32 11.76 -2.73
CA SER A 182 2.98 11.01 -1.51
C SER A 182 4.08 11.11 -0.44
N VAL A 183 5.36 10.97 -0.83
CA VAL A 183 6.50 11.12 0.08
C VAL A 183 6.58 12.54 0.65
N LEU A 184 6.38 13.56 -0.19
CA LEU A 184 6.39 14.96 0.25
C LEU A 184 5.23 15.25 1.21
N ALA A 185 4.02 14.79 0.90
CA ALA A 185 2.84 14.93 1.76
C ALA A 185 3.06 14.23 3.11
N LYS A 186 3.53 12.99 3.10
CA LYS A 186 3.83 12.21 4.31
C LYS A 186 4.87 12.89 5.21
N ARG A 187 5.98 13.34 4.61
CA ARG A 187 7.04 14.06 5.35
C ARG A 187 6.55 15.35 5.96
N MET A 188 5.67 16.09 5.25
CA MET A 188 5.03 17.29 5.79
C MET A 188 4.14 16.96 6.98
N ALA A 189 3.30 15.92 6.88
CA ALA A 189 2.44 15.47 7.97
C ALA A 189 3.25 15.11 9.21
N ILE A 190 4.30 14.29 9.07
CA ILE A 190 5.17 13.88 10.18
C ILE A 190 5.82 15.11 10.84
N LYS A 191 6.36 16.06 10.07
CA LYS A 191 6.96 17.28 10.62
C LYS A 191 5.94 18.17 11.34
N SER A 192 4.64 18.05 10.98
CA SER A 192 3.53 18.80 11.60
C SER A 192 2.88 18.04 12.77
N GLY A 193 3.41 16.87 13.17
CA GLY A 193 2.92 16.10 14.33
C GLY A 193 1.74 15.17 14.04
N PHE A 194 1.55 14.84 12.76
CA PHE A 194 0.54 13.86 12.30
C PHE A 194 1.22 12.56 11.85
N GLU A 195 0.48 11.46 11.88
CA GLU A 195 0.98 10.17 11.44
C GLU A 195 0.77 9.92 9.94
N GLU A 196 -0.25 10.55 9.31
CA GLU A 196 -0.55 10.38 7.88
C GLU A 196 -1.09 11.66 7.24
N ALA A 197 -1.02 11.74 5.89
CA ALA A 197 -1.60 12.82 5.11
C ALA A 197 -2.72 12.31 4.19
N LEU A 198 -3.83 13.02 4.19
CA LEU A 198 -4.92 12.83 3.24
C LEU A 198 -4.71 13.75 2.04
N MET A 199 -4.77 13.18 0.85
CA MET A 199 -4.55 13.91 -0.39
C MET A 199 -5.88 14.16 -1.11
N MET A 200 -6.04 15.36 -1.64
CA MET A 200 -7.19 15.73 -2.46
C MET A 200 -6.88 15.45 -3.94
N ASP A 201 -7.91 15.32 -4.76
CA ASP A 201 -7.76 15.35 -6.20
C ASP A 201 -7.64 16.80 -6.74
N SER A 202 -7.50 16.95 -8.05
CA SER A 202 -7.38 18.25 -8.71
C SER A 202 -8.69 19.07 -8.71
N GLN A 203 -9.81 18.48 -8.34
CA GLN A 203 -11.12 19.13 -8.24
C GLN A 203 -11.46 19.53 -6.80
N GLY A 204 -10.61 19.17 -5.82
CA GLY A 204 -10.81 19.49 -4.42
C GLY A 204 -11.62 18.47 -3.64
N TYR A 205 -11.85 17.29 -4.19
CA TYR A 205 -12.44 16.17 -3.47
C TYR A 205 -11.35 15.31 -2.80
N VAL A 206 -11.75 14.61 -1.76
CA VAL A 206 -10.90 13.63 -1.07
C VAL A 206 -10.57 12.50 -2.03
N ALA A 207 -9.28 12.22 -2.21
CA ALA A 207 -8.83 11.10 -3.04
C ALA A 207 -8.46 9.91 -2.14
N GLU A 208 -7.32 9.95 -1.50
CA GLU A 208 -6.78 8.83 -0.71
C GLU A 208 -5.71 9.33 0.28
N GLY A 209 -5.15 8.44 1.10
CA GLY A 209 -3.94 8.72 1.88
C GLY A 209 -2.69 8.76 1.01
N THR A 210 -1.49 8.81 1.62
CA THR A 210 -0.24 8.80 0.86
C THR A 210 0.09 7.43 0.26
N GLY A 211 -0.44 6.35 0.84
CA GLY A 211 -0.28 4.96 0.38
C GLY A 211 -1.51 4.09 0.64
N GLU A 212 -2.63 4.67 1.05
CA GLU A 212 -3.85 3.99 1.50
C GLU A 212 -5.09 4.62 0.87
N ASN A 213 -6.12 3.81 0.59
CA ASN A 213 -7.45 4.32 0.29
C ASN A 213 -8.19 4.73 1.56
N ILE A 214 -9.19 5.61 1.44
CA ILE A 214 -9.96 6.15 2.56
C ILE A 214 -11.42 5.74 2.51
N PHE A 215 -12.01 5.52 3.67
CA PHE A 215 -13.43 5.28 3.89
C PHE A 215 -13.96 6.23 4.95
N VAL A 216 -15.17 6.73 4.74
CA VAL A 216 -15.87 7.68 5.61
C VAL A 216 -17.23 7.10 5.98
N VAL A 217 -17.51 7.00 7.27
CA VAL A 217 -18.78 6.47 7.80
C VAL A 217 -19.61 7.64 8.32
N LYS A 218 -20.86 7.69 7.88
CA LYS A 218 -21.86 8.65 8.40
C LYS A 218 -23.23 7.99 8.44
N LYS A 219 -23.85 7.94 9.62
CA LYS A 219 -25.20 7.36 9.84
C LYS A 219 -25.31 5.95 9.23
N ASP A 220 -24.33 5.09 9.56
CA ASP A 220 -24.22 3.70 9.11
C ASP A 220 -24.02 3.49 7.59
N VAL A 221 -23.90 4.54 6.80
CA VAL A 221 -23.49 4.49 5.39
C VAL A 221 -21.96 4.66 5.32
N VAL A 222 -21.29 3.75 4.64
CA VAL A 222 -19.84 3.82 4.36
C VAL A 222 -19.64 4.35 2.96
N ARG A 223 -18.85 5.42 2.82
CA ARG A 223 -18.47 5.99 1.51
C ARG A 223 -16.97 5.91 1.30
N THR A 224 -16.58 5.71 0.06
CA THR A 224 -15.18 5.73 -0.37
C THR A 224 -15.11 6.37 -1.75
N PRO A 225 -14.07 7.16 -2.06
CA PRO A 225 -13.94 7.75 -3.39
C PRO A 225 -14.02 6.69 -4.49
N PRO A 226 -14.72 6.98 -5.61
CA PRO A 226 -14.93 6.03 -6.69
C PRO A 226 -13.64 5.77 -7.45
N VAL A 227 -13.58 4.65 -8.16
CA VAL A 227 -12.40 4.28 -8.98
C VAL A 227 -12.10 5.33 -10.07
N ALA A 228 -13.11 6.12 -10.48
CA ALA A 228 -12.94 7.22 -11.42
C ALA A 228 -12.19 8.43 -10.84
N ALA A 229 -12.12 8.56 -9.52
CA ALA A 229 -11.32 9.58 -8.84
C ALA A 229 -9.80 9.29 -9.00
N ALA A 230 -8.97 10.24 -8.58
CA ALA A 230 -7.52 10.13 -8.68
C ALA A 230 -6.91 9.16 -7.64
N ILE A 231 -7.48 7.97 -7.50
CA ILE A 231 -7.06 6.94 -6.55
C ILE A 231 -6.43 5.72 -7.25
N LEU A 232 -5.62 4.99 -6.51
CA LEU A 232 -5.25 3.62 -6.88
C LEU A 232 -6.42 2.68 -6.56
N SER A 233 -6.71 1.73 -7.45
CA SER A 233 -7.67 0.65 -7.19
C SER A 233 -7.07 -0.33 -6.16
N GLY A 234 -7.27 -0.04 -4.87
CA GLY A 234 -6.67 -0.78 -3.78
C GLY A 234 -7.25 -2.18 -3.62
N ILE A 235 -6.40 -3.21 -3.49
CA ILE A 235 -6.83 -4.59 -3.26
C ILE A 235 -7.40 -4.74 -1.85
N THR A 236 -6.80 -4.09 -0.85
CA THR A 236 -7.36 -4.03 0.50
C THR A 236 -8.65 -3.21 0.54
N ARG A 237 -8.77 -2.15 -0.29
CA ARG A 237 -10.03 -1.41 -0.47
C ARG A 237 -11.14 -2.33 -0.99
N ASP A 238 -10.87 -3.10 -2.03
CA ASP A 238 -11.81 -4.06 -2.60
C ASP A 238 -12.22 -5.12 -1.56
N THR A 239 -11.26 -5.65 -0.80
CA THR A 239 -11.51 -6.57 0.31
C THR A 239 -12.44 -5.93 1.36
N ALA A 240 -12.18 -4.68 1.76
CA ALA A 240 -13.00 -3.97 2.74
C ALA A 240 -14.44 -3.77 2.24
N ILE A 241 -14.63 -3.41 0.97
CA ILE A 241 -15.95 -3.27 0.35
C ILE A 241 -16.72 -4.60 0.39
N GLN A 242 -16.07 -5.70 0.01
CA GLN A 242 -16.69 -7.02 -0.01
C GLN A 242 -17.11 -7.45 1.41
N LEU A 243 -16.19 -7.38 2.38
CA LEU A 243 -16.46 -7.77 3.77
C LEU A 243 -17.56 -6.91 4.42
N LEU A 244 -17.58 -5.60 4.15
CA LEU A 244 -18.64 -4.70 4.66
C LEU A 244 -20.00 -5.03 4.05
N ARG A 245 -20.06 -5.26 2.74
CA ARG A 245 -21.31 -5.66 2.05
C ARG A 245 -21.84 -6.99 2.57
N GLU A 246 -20.98 -7.95 2.84
CA GLU A 246 -21.35 -9.24 3.46
C GLU A 246 -21.91 -9.08 4.88
N GLN A 247 -21.51 -8.04 5.59
CA GLN A 247 -22.05 -7.67 6.91
C GLN A 247 -23.37 -6.87 6.81
N GLY A 248 -23.90 -6.66 5.58
CA GLY A 248 -25.12 -5.88 5.35
C GLY A 248 -24.94 -4.37 5.44
N VAL A 249 -23.69 -3.87 5.39
CA VAL A 249 -23.39 -2.44 5.43
C VAL A 249 -23.60 -1.82 4.04
N ASP A 250 -24.28 -0.69 3.96
CA ASP A 250 -24.43 0.11 2.73
C ASP A 250 -23.08 0.78 2.39
N VAL A 251 -22.41 0.27 1.37
CA VAL A 251 -21.12 0.81 0.89
C VAL A 251 -21.30 1.44 -0.46
N ARG A 252 -21.03 2.74 -0.54
CA ARG A 252 -21.15 3.57 -1.73
C ARG A 252 -19.80 4.09 -2.21
N GLU A 253 -19.59 3.99 -3.50
CA GLU A 253 -18.43 4.57 -4.18
C GLU A 253 -18.84 5.95 -4.71
N GLU A 254 -18.63 6.99 -3.91
CA GLU A 254 -19.09 8.37 -4.17
C GLU A 254 -17.96 9.37 -3.85
N MET A 255 -18.01 10.53 -4.50
CA MET A 255 -17.09 11.63 -4.19
C MET A 255 -17.33 12.09 -2.75
N VAL A 256 -16.26 12.39 -2.05
CA VAL A 256 -16.27 12.85 -0.66
C VAL A 256 -15.64 14.24 -0.60
N SER A 257 -16.35 15.23 -0.07
CA SER A 257 -15.80 16.56 0.14
C SER A 257 -14.98 16.64 1.43
N ARG A 258 -14.11 17.64 1.54
CA ARG A 258 -13.24 17.80 2.72
C ARG A 258 -14.02 17.99 4.02
N ASP A 259 -15.11 18.75 3.98
CA ASP A 259 -15.95 19.03 5.16
C ASP A 259 -16.68 17.78 5.67
N GLU A 260 -16.98 16.81 4.81
CA GLU A 260 -17.56 15.54 5.22
C GLU A 260 -16.63 14.72 6.11
N LEU A 261 -15.29 14.88 5.96
CA LEU A 261 -14.32 14.26 6.86
C LEU A 261 -14.51 14.72 8.31
N TYR A 262 -14.76 16.02 8.52
CA TYR A 262 -14.83 16.61 9.84
C TYR A 262 -16.12 16.30 10.62
N VAL A 263 -17.16 15.92 9.89
CA VAL A 263 -18.46 15.55 10.50
C VAL A 263 -18.73 14.04 10.45
N ALA A 264 -17.74 13.25 10.03
CA ALA A 264 -17.83 11.80 9.97
C ALA A 264 -17.99 11.18 11.37
N ASP A 265 -18.70 10.06 11.44
CA ASP A 265 -18.83 9.26 12.65
C ASP A 265 -17.61 8.35 12.83
N GLU A 266 -17.06 7.82 11.70
CA GLU A 266 -15.79 7.09 11.63
C GLU A 266 -15.07 7.44 10.32
N VAL A 267 -13.75 7.39 10.36
CA VAL A 267 -12.87 7.38 9.16
C VAL A 267 -11.85 6.29 9.35
N PHE A 268 -11.57 5.54 8.30
CA PHE A 268 -10.48 4.55 8.30
C PHE A 268 -9.77 4.48 6.95
N LEU A 269 -8.54 4.04 7.00
CA LEU A 269 -7.68 3.83 5.84
C LEU A 269 -7.50 2.34 5.56
N THR A 270 -7.31 1.99 4.28
CA THR A 270 -7.05 0.62 3.86
C THR A 270 -5.85 0.54 2.93
N GLY A 271 -4.96 -0.38 3.20
CA GLY A 271 -3.79 -0.63 2.35
C GLY A 271 -3.07 -1.91 2.77
N THR A 272 -2.26 -2.48 1.91
CA THR A 272 -1.54 -3.71 2.25
C THR A 272 -0.60 -3.52 3.44
N ALA A 273 0.11 -2.39 3.52
CA ALA A 273 0.99 -2.09 4.63
C ALA A 273 0.22 -1.64 5.88
N ALA A 274 -0.81 -0.81 5.70
CA ALA A 274 -1.62 -0.24 6.77
C ALA A 274 -2.76 -1.15 7.25
N GLU A 275 -3.07 -2.22 6.49
CA GLU A 275 -4.22 -3.10 6.74
C GLU A 275 -5.53 -2.29 6.84
N ILE A 276 -6.23 -2.33 7.97
CA ILE A 276 -7.40 -1.50 8.23
C ILE A 276 -7.05 -0.59 9.41
N THR A 277 -6.75 0.67 9.15
CA THR A 277 -6.29 1.62 10.18
C THR A 277 -7.33 2.70 10.45
N PRO A 278 -7.85 2.80 11.68
CA PRO A 278 -8.78 3.87 12.07
C PRO A 278 -8.11 5.24 12.05
N VAL A 279 -8.88 6.29 11.77
CA VAL A 279 -8.46 7.69 11.90
C VAL A 279 -9.22 8.34 13.04
N ARG A 280 -8.50 8.79 14.08
CA ARG A 280 -9.08 9.39 15.29
C ARG A 280 -9.17 10.90 15.26
N ASP A 281 -8.36 11.54 14.42
CA ASP A 281 -8.23 13.00 14.35
C ASP A 281 -7.86 13.42 12.92
N ILE A 282 -8.46 14.47 12.41
CA ILE A 282 -8.09 15.09 11.13
C ILE A 282 -7.96 16.60 11.33
N ASP A 283 -6.80 17.17 11.00
CA ASP A 283 -6.52 18.60 11.14
C ASP A 283 -6.84 19.13 12.56
N HIS A 284 -6.42 18.38 13.60
CA HIS A 284 -6.72 18.65 15.01
C HIS A 284 -8.22 18.65 15.37
N ARG A 285 -9.06 18.00 14.52
CA ARG A 285 -10.47 17.79 14.81
C ARG A 285 -10.69 16.30 15.12
N LYS A 286 -11.23 16.05 16.28
CA LYS A 286 -11.58 14.69 16.71
C LYS A 286 -12.69 14.13 15.80
N ILE A 287 -12.46 12.93 15.24
CA ILE A 287 -13.43 12.20 14.42
C ILE A 287 -14.25 11.29 15.34
N GLY A 288 -15.57 11.40 15.26
CA GLY A 288 -16.49 10.62 16.09
C GLY A 288 -16.13 10.68 17.58
N ARG A 289 -15.79 9.52 18.17
CA ARG A 289 -15.36 9.42 19.57
C ARG A 289 -13.85 9.59 19.75
N GLY A 290 -13.07 9.74 18.68
CA GLY A 290 -11.60 9.83 18.71
C GLY A 290 -10.91 8.48 18.90
N GLU A 291 -11.56 7.42 18.50
CA GLU A 291 -11.09 6.04 18.50
C GLU A 291 -11.76 5.25 17.37
N ALA A 292 -11.33 3.99 17.16
CA ALA A 292 -11.97 3.11 16.18
C ALA A 292 -13.46 2.93 16.52
N GLY A 293 -14.32 3.20 15.56
CA GLY A 293 -15.75 3.02 15.71
C GLY A 293 -16.20 1.57 15.46
N PRO A 294 -17.50 1.27 15.67
CA PRO A 294 -18.01 -0.10 15.57
C PRO A 294 -17.92 -0.69 14.16
N VAL A 295 -18.08 0.09 13.10
CA VAL A 295 -17.96 -0.39 11.70
C VAL A 295 -16.52 -0.78 11.43
N THR A 296 -15.57 0.09 11.77
CA THR A 296 -14.13 -0.17 11.58
C THR A 296 -13.67 -1.39 12.37
N ARG A 297 -14.09 -1.55 13.63
CA ARG A 297 -13.71 -2.71 14.47
C ARG A 297 -14.23 -4.03 13.90
N ARG A 298 -15.49 -4.09 13.50
CA ARG A 298 -16.06 -5.30 12.87
C ARG A 298 -15.35 -5.66 11.59
N LEU A 299 -15.00 -4.64 10.78
CA LEU A 299 -14.22 -4.87 9.55
C LEU A 299 -12.83 -5.41 9.87
N GLN A 300 -12.12 -4.85 10.88
CA GLN A 300 -10.83 -5.37 11.32
C GLN A 300 -10.92 -6.83 11.77
N GLU A 301 -11.91 -7.18 12.58
CA GLU A 301 -12.13 -8.55 13.05
C GLU A 301 -12.31 -9.52 11.87
N SER A 302 -13.15 -9.17 10.90
CA SER A 302 -13.37 -9.98 9.70
C SER A 302 -12.11 -10.10 8.84
N PHE A 303 -11.41 -8.99 8.60
CA PHE A 303 -10.17 -8.99 7.85
C PHE A 303 -9.10 -9.89 8.48
N PHE A 304 -8.87 -9.74 9.79
CA PHE A 304 -7.90 -10.57 10.49
C PHE A 304 -8.34 -12.03 10.60
N SER A 305 -9.65 -12.31 10.67
CA SER A 305 -10.17 -13.69 10.61
C SER A 305 -9.80 -14.35 9.27
N VAL A 306 -9.94 -13.64 8.15
CA VAL A 306 -9.57 -14.14 6.83
C VAL A 306 -8.07 -14.43 6.75
N VAL A 307 -7.23 -13.43 7.02
CA VAL A 307 -5.76 -13.56 6.80
C VAL A 307 -5.11 -14.54 7.78
N LYS A 308 -5.68 -14.74 8.98
CA LYS A 308 -5.22 -15.73 9.95
C LYS A 308 -5.78 -17.14 9.73
N GLY A 309 -6.74 -17.30 8.79
CA GLY A 309 -7.28 -18.59 8.41
C GLY A 309 -8.40 -19.12 9.30
N ASN A 310 -9.06 -18.24 10.05
CA ASN A 310 -10.24 -18.59 10.83
C ASN A 310 -11.53 -18.52 10.00
N ASP A 311 -11.47 -17.85 8.84
CA ASP A 311 -12.55 -17.76 7.86
C ASP A 311 -12.20 -18.58 6.61
N THR A 312 -12.92 -19.67 6.38
CA THR A 312 -12.71 -20.55 5.23
C THR A 312 -13.46 -20.09 3.97
N LYS A 313 -14.44 -19.20 4.09
CA LYS A 313 -15.22 -18.68 2.96
C LYS A 313 -14.32 -17.95 1.95
N HIS A 314 -13.31 -17.27 2.45
CA HIS A 314 -12.38 -16.47 1.67
C HIS A 314 -11.02 -17.15 1.44
N ASP A 315 -10.93 -18.48 1.58
CA ASP A 315 -9.68 -19.21 1.38
C ASP A 315 -9.11 -19.04 -0.04
N HIS A 316 -9.98 -18.76 -1.02
CA HIS A 316 -9.57 -18.43 -2.39
C HIS A 316 -8.76 -17.13 -2.54
N TRP A 317 -8.72 -16.26 -1.51
CA TRP A 317 -7.85 -15.09 -1.44
C TRP A 317 -6.42 -15.41 -0.97
N LEU A 318 -6.17 -16.64 -0.59
CA LEU A 318 -4.94 -17.07 0.05
C LEU A 318 -4.14 -18.00 -0.85
N ALA A 319 -2.92 -17.59 -1.21
CA ALA A 319 -1.95 -18.43 -1.91
C ALA A 319 -0.96 -19.01 -0.90
N TYR A 320 -1.01 -20.32 -0.70
CA TYR A 320 -0.15 -21.02 0.26
C TYR A 320 1.29 -21.18 -0.26
N VAL A 321 2.28 -21.09 0.67
CA VAL A 321 3.72 -21.21 0.39
C VAL A 321 4.27 -22.53 0.87
#